data_36cee679d7fceb389fdad93162093920
#
_entry.id   36cee679d7fceb389fdad93162093920
#
_cell.length_a   1.000
_cell.length_b   1.000
_cell.length_c   1.000
_cell.angle_alpha   90.00
_cell.angle_beta   90.00
_cell.angle_gamma   90.00
#
_symmetry.space_group_name_H-M   'P 1'
#
loop_
_entity.id
_entity.type
_entity.pdbx_description
1 polymer ?
#
loop_
_entity_poly.entity_id
_entity_poly.type
_entity_poly.pdbx_seq_one_letter_code
_entity_poly.pdbx_strand_id
1 'polypeptide(L)'
;RVKAMILMDMMGYKDLRLGRADLGTAWLQDLVWQTGKQLGYKEFVDAPEGVGDDDHSPFLKAGIDSLDIIQLNSYPYWHTKDDTLDKVSAKSLKIVGDAIIASLPKIEERIQSRSR
;
A
#
# COMPACT_ATOMS: atom_id res chain seq x y z
N ARG A 1 -12.22 -17.14 -6.65
CA ARG A 1 -12.86 -15.93 -6.17
C ARG A 1 -11.85 -15.02 -5.47
N VAL A 2 -11.88 -13.72 -5.80
CA VAL A 2 -10.99 -12.73 -5.21
C VAL A 2 -11.43 -12.45 -3.76
N LYS A 3 -10.50 -12.59 -2.80
CA LYS A 3 -10.77 -12.39 -1.37
C LYS A 3 -10.18 -11.09 -0.83
N ALA A 4 -9.13 -10.58 -1.47
CA ALA A 4 -8.51 -9.31 -1.12
C ALA A 4 -7.80 -8.76 -2.35
N MET A 5 -7.69 -7.43 -2.41
CA MET A 5 -7.01 -6.74 -3.49
C MET A 5 -6.01 -5.74 -2.88
N ILE A 6 -4.79 -5.77 -3.35
CA ILE A 6 -3.75 -4.82 -2.93
C ILE A 6 -3.24 -4.11 -4.18
N LEU A 7 -3.43 -2.81 -4.23
CA LEU A 7 -2.92 -1.96 -5.29
C LEU A 7 -1.56 -1.40 -4.85
N MET A 8 -0.58 -1.51 -5.70
CA MET A 8 0.74 -0.91 -5.52
C MET A 8 0.94 0.14 -6.61
N ASP A 9 0.82 1.40 -6.25
CA ASP A 9 0.85 2.51 -7.19
C ASP A 9 1.76 3.62 -6.67
N MET A 10 2.54 4.23 -7.55
CA MET A 10 3.41 5.35 -7.19
C MET A 10 4.25 5.09 -5.92
N MET A 11 4.81 3.90 -5.80
CA MET A 11 5.49 3.47 -4.57
C MET A 11 7.01 3.31 -4.75
N GLY A 12 7.54 3.91 -5.81
CA GLY A 12 8.96 3.78 -6.17
C GLY A 12 9.82 5.01 -5.88
N TYR A 13 9.27 6.07 -5.32
CA TYR A 13 10.04 7.30 -5.07
C TYR A 13 11.21 7.01 -4.11
N LYS A 14 12.39 7.56 -4.46
CA LYS A 14 13.61 7.36 -3.66
C LYS A 14 13.48 7.86 -2.22
N ASP A 15 12.68 8.90 -1.99
CA ASP A 15 12.36 9.43 -0.65
C ASP A 15 11.00 8.88 -0.21
N LEU A 16 10.91 7.57 -0.11
CA LEU A 16 9.66 6.85 0.13
C LEU A 16 9.04 7.22 1.48
N ARG A 17 7.74 7.55 1.44
CA ARG A 17 6.92 7.77 2.61
C ARG A 17 5.51 7.29 2.30
N LEU A 18 5.07 6.29 3.01
CA LEU A 18 3.79 5.64 2.78
C LEU A 18 2.83 5.95 3.92
N GLY A 19 1.97 6.95 3.69
CA GLY A 19 0.85 7.24 4.58
C GLY A 19 -0.29 6.27 4.34
N ARG A 20 -1.29 6.31 5.22
CA ARG A 20 -2.46 5.44 5.13
C ARG A 20 -3.49 6.09 4.21
N ALA A 21 -3.82 5.43 3.10
CA ALA A 21 -4.81 5.92 2.16
C ALA A 21 -6.18 6.06 2.83
N ASP A 22 -6.89 7.14 2.49
CA ASP A 22 -8.18 7.47 3.10
C ASP A 22 -9.31 6.50 2.74
N LEU A 23 -9.22 5.83 1.60
CA LEU A 23 -10.13 4.75 1.22
C LEU A 23 -9.39 3.42 1.25
N GLY A 24 -9.92 2.50 2.03
CA GLY A 24 -9.32 1.17 2.15
C GLY A 24 -9.91 0.40 3.31
N THR A 25 -9.66 -0.90 3.31
CA THR A 25 -10.12 -1.79 4.37
C THR A 25 -9.17 -1.73 5.56
N ALA A 26 -9.68 -1.30 6.70
CA ALA A 26 -8.86 -0.99 7.87
C ALA A 26 -7.99 -2.17 8.33
N TRP A 27 -8.55 -3.37 8.47
CA TRP A 27 -7.79 -4.51 8.98
C TRP A 27 -6.62 -4.88 8.04
N LEU A 28 -6.85 -4.76 6.73
CA LEU A 28 -5.85 -5.10 5.73
C LEU A 28 -4.71 -4.07 5.75
N GLN A 29 -5.04 -2.81 5.84
CA GLN A 29 -4.08 -1.73 5.95
C GLN A 29 -3.25 -1.85 7.24
N ASP A 30 -3.91 -2.07 8.38
CA ASP A 30 -3.23 -2.24 9.67
C ASP A 30 -2.24 -3.40 9.62
N LEU A 31 -2.65 -4.53 9.05
CA LEU A 31 -1.81 -5.72 8.95
C LEU A 31 -0.53 -5.44 8.14
N VAL A 32 -0.68 -4.82 6.97
CA VAL A 32 0.46 -4.51 6.10
C VAL A 32 1.38 -3.47 6.73
N TRP A 33 0.82 -2.41 7.31
CA TRP A 33 1.62 -1.38 7.98
C TRP A 33 2.37 -1.92 9.19
N GLN A 34 1.73 -2.72 10.02
CA GLN A 34 2.40 -3.36 11.16
C GLN A 34 3.52 -4.29 10.70
N THR A 35 3.29 -5.05 9.64
CA THR A 35 4.31 -5.94 9.08
C THR A 35 5.52 -5.15 8.58
N GLY A 36 5.29 -4.06 7.86
CA GLY A 36 6.36 -3.19 7.41
C GLY A 36 7.18 -2.62 8.56
N LYS A 37 6.52 -2.18 9.61
CA LYS A 37 7.19 -1.68 10.82
C LYS A 37 7.98 -2.76 11.53
N GLN A 38 7.46 -3.98 11.63
CA GLN A 38 8.15 -5.13 12.23
C GLN A 38 9.41 -5.50 11.47
N LEU A 39 9.42 -5.28 10.14
CA LEU A 39 10.61 -5.48 9.31
C LEU A 39 11.63 -4.35 9.46
N GLY A 40 11.33 -3.31 10.23
CA GLY A 40 12.20 -2.16 10.46
C GLY A 40 12.06 -1.04 9.42
N TYR A 41 11.02 -1.06 8.61
CA TYR A 41 10.80 -0.07 7.55
C TYR A 41 10.03 1.14 8.08
N LYS A 42 10.76 2.23 8.33
CA LYS A 42 10.24 3.51 8.83
C LYS A 42 9.34 4.22 7.83
N GLU A 43 9.42 3.82 6.57
CA GLU A 43 8.65 4.40 5.47
C GLU A 43 7.15 4.19 5.64
N PHE A 44 6.73 3.15 6.36
CA PHE A 44 5.33 2.94 6.71
C PHE A 44 4.94 3.84 7.89
N VAL A 45 4.26 4.95 7.60
CA VAL A 45 3.88 5.94 8.61
C VAL A 45 2.37 5.92 8.87
N ASP A 46 1.97 6.38 10.05
CA ASP A 46 0.55 6.37 10.45
C ASP A 46 -0.21 7.63 10.01
N ALA A 47 0.46 8.54 9.34
CA ALA A 47 -0.17 9.74 8.84
C ALA A 47 -1.13 9.42 7.68
N PRO A 48 -2.22 10.19 7.51
CA PRO A 48 -3.13 9.97 6.40
C PRO A 48 -2.52 10.36 5.06
N GLU A 49 -2.98 9.68 4.01
CA GLU A 49 -2.68 9.98 2.62
C GLU A 49 -4.00 10.25 1.91
N GLY A 50 -4.26 11.48 1.51
CA GLY A 50 -5.51 11.88 0.87
C GLY A 50 -5.49 11.55 -0.62
N VAL A 51 -5.80 10.33 -0.97
CA VAL A 51 -5.75 9.83 -2.35
C VAL A 51 -7.12 9.87 -3.01
N GLY A 52 -8.18 9.54 -2.26
CA GLY A 52 -9.52 9.39 -2.81
C GLY A 52 -9.64 8.13 -3.67
N ASP A 53 -10.33 8.27 -4.81
CA ASP A 53 -10.55 7.16 -5.72
C ASP A 53 -9.27 6.77 -6.46
N ASP A 54 -9.04 5.47 -6.56
CA ASP A 54 -7.97 4.86 -7.34
C ASP A 54 -8.47 3.49 -7.82
N ASP A 55 -7.62 2.70 -8.44
CA ASP A 55 -8.00 1.42 -9.04
C ASP A 55 -8.51 0.39 -8.03
N HIS A 56 -8.30 0.60 -6.73
CA HIS A 56 -8.87 -0.25 -5.67
C HIS A 56 -10.35 0.07 -5.39
N SER A 57 -10.83 1.25 -5.75
CA SER A 57 -12.19 1.69 -5.42
C SER A 57 -13.29 0.78 -5.97
N PRO A 58 -13.22 0.30 -7.24
CA PRO A 58 -14.24 -0.64 -7.74
C PRO A 58 -14.32 -1.94 -6.94
N PHE A 59 -13.18 -2.41 -6.42
CA PHE A 59 -13.14 -3.62 -5.59
C PHE A 59 -13.81 -3.38 -4.24
N LEU A 60 -13.58 -2.21 -3.62
CA LEU A 60 -14.26 -1.82 -2.39
C LEU A 60 -15.77 -1.77 -2.59
N LYS A 61 -16.22 -1.16 -3.69
CA LYS A 61 -17.64 -1.06 -4.02
C LYS A 61 -18.29 -2.42 -4.25
N ALA A 62 -17.50 -3.39 -4.72
CA ALA A 62 -17.97 -4.76 -4.91
C ALA A 62 -17.92 -5.60 -3.62
N GLY A 63 -17.55 -5.00 -2.49
CA GLY A 63 -17.48 -5.69 -1.20
C GLY A 63 -16.21 -6.51 -1.00
N ILE A 64 -15.16 -6.25 -1.78
CA ILE A 64 -13.88 -6.95 -1.67
C ILE A 64 -12.94 -6.09 -0.83
N ASP A 65 -12.35 -6.67 0.22
CA ASP A 65 -11.38 -6.00 1.06
C ASP A 65 -10.20 -5.54 0.22
N SER A 66 -9.86 -4.26 0.28
CA SER A 66 -8.88 -3.67 -0.64
C SER A 66 -8.00 -2.65 0.06
N LEU A 67 -6.78 -2.53 -0.45
CA LEU A 67 -5.76 -1.64 0.08
C LEU A 67 -5.07 -0.94 -1.08
N ASP A 68 -4.77 0.35 -0.91
CA ASP A 68 -3.94 1.12 -1.82
C ASP A 68 -2.63 1.50 -1.10
N ILE A 69 -1.50 1.07 -1.65
CA ILE A 69 -0.18 1.47 -1.20
C ILE A 69 0.34 2.48 -2.20
N ILE A 70 0.34 3.75 -1.82
CA ILE A 70 0.63 4.84 -2.73
C ILE A 70 1.27 6.02 -1.98
N GLN A 71 2.23 6.66 -2.63
CA GLN A 71 2.79 7.93 -2.18
C GLN A 71 2.38 9.01 -3.18
N LEU A 72 1.38 9.80 -2.87
CA LEU A 72 0.88 10.86 -3.75
C LEU A 72 1.20 12.25 -3.20
N ASN A 73 0.79 12.53 -1.96
CA ASN A 73 0.84 13.89 -1.41
C ASN A 73 2.26 14.39 -1.17
N SER A 74 3.18 13.49 -0.85
CA SER A 74 4.58 13.82 -0.63
C SER A 74 5.47 13.55 -1.83
N TYR A 75 4.87 13.27 -3.00
CA TYR A 75 5.59 13.13 -4.26
C TYR A 75 5.40 14.39 -5.10
N PRO A 76 6.42 15.27 -5.21
CA PRO A 76 6.23 16.59 -5.79
C PRO A 76 6.20 16.62 -7.33
N TYR A 77 6.51 15.51 -7.99
CA TYR A 77 6.68 15.47 -9.45
C TYR A 77 5.46 14.93 -10.20
N TRP A 78 4.38 14.60 -9.48
CA TRP A 78 3.17 14.02 -10.07
C TRP A 78 2.59 14.92 -11.16
N HIS A 79 2.34 14.34 -12.34
CA HIS A 79 1.83 15.04 -13.52
C HIS A 79 2.72 16.20 -13.98
N THR A 80 4.02 16.13 -13.71
CA THR A 80 5.00 17.10 -14.20
C THR A 80 5.97 16.42 -15.17
N LYS A 81 6.67 17.25 -15.96
CA LYS A 81 7.71 16.77 -16.87
C LYS A 81 8.93 16.22 -16.12
N ASP A 82 9.05 16.49 -14.83
CA ASP A 82 10.15 16.01 -13.99
C ASP A 82 9.86 14.67 -13.33
N ASP A 83 8.70 14.08 -13.61
CA ASP A 83 8.37 12.70 -13.19
C ASP A 83 9.10 11.71 -14.08
N THR A 84 10.36 11.46 -13.75
CA THR A 84 11.31 10.72 -14.56
C THR A 84 11.96 9.59 -13.75
N LEU A 85 12.63 8.67 -14.45
CA LEU A 85 13.20 7.46 -13.86
C LEU A 85 14.21 7.74 -12.74
N ASP A 86 14.90 8.88 -12.77
CA ASP A 86 15.87 9.24 -11.73
C ASP A 86 15.22 9.45 -10.35
N LYS A 87 13.89 9.57 -10.27
CA LYS A 87 13.16 9.66 -9.00
C LYS A 87 12.91 8.31 -8.36
N VAL A 88 13.07 7.21 -9.12
CA VAL A 88 12.74 5.84 -8.67
C VAL A 88 13.98 5.19 -8.04
N SER A 89 13.75 4.44 -6.97
CA SER A 89 14.79 3.70 -6.26
C SER A 89 14.41 2.22 -6.14
N ALA A 90 15.36 1.35 -6.47
CA ALA A 90 15.18 -0.09 -6.28
C ALA A 90 14.96 -0.42 -4.79
N LYS A 91 15.57 0.34 -3.88
CA LYS A 91 15.38 0.17 -2.44
C LYS A 91 13.92 0.40 -2.04
N SER A 92 13.29 1.44 -2.58
CA SER A 92 11.86 1.74 -2.29
C SER A 92 10.96 0.60 -2.75
N LEU A 93 11.19 0.09 -3.96
CA LEU A 93 10.43 -1.05 -4.49
C LEU A 93 10.62 -2.30 -3.63
N LYS A 94 11.84 -2.52 -3.14
CA LYS A 94 12.14 -3.66 -2.26
C LYS A 94 11.40 -3.54 -0.92
N ILE A 95 11.33 -2.35 -0.35
CA ILE A 95 10.63 -2.12 0.92
C ILE A 95 9.17 -2.54 0.81
N VAL A 96 8.49 -2.08 -0.23
CA VAL A 96 7.08 -2.45 -0.46
C VAL A 96 6.95 -3.94 -0.76
N GLY A 97 7.80 -4.48 -1.62
CA GLY A 97 7.80 -5.91 -1.95
C GLY A 97 8.00 -6.80 -0.72
N ASP A 98 8.96 -6.47 0.13
CA ASP A 98 9.21 -7.23 1.37
C ASP A 98 8.02 -7.21 2.30
N ALA A 99 7.39 -6.04 2.47
CA ALA A 99 6.22 -5.90 3.34
C ALA A 99 5.04 -6.72 2.81
N ILE A 100 4.80 -6.70 1.51
CA ILE A 100 3.71 -7.46 0.89
C ILE A 100 3.96 -8.97 1.02
N ILE A 101 5.16 -9.43 0.68
CA ILE A 101 5.50 -10.87 0.75
C ILE A 101 5.35 -11.37 2.19
N ALA A 102 5.85 -10.62 3.17
CA ALA A 102 5.72 -11.00 4.57
C ALA A 102 4.28 -10.94 5.08
N SER A 103 3.44 -10.11 4.46
CA SER A 103 2.03 -9.96 4.84
C SER A 103 1.14 -11.07 4.29
N LEU A 104 1.48 -11.65 3.14
CA LEU A 104 0.61 -12.60 2.44
C LEU A 104 0.15 -13.78 3.32
N PRO A 105 1.05 -14.49 4.04
CA PRO A 105 0.60 -15.59 4.90
C PRO A 105 -0.35 -15.13 6.01
N LYS A 106 -0.12 -13.94 6.55
CA LYS A 106 -0.97 -13.36 7.59
C LYS A 106 -2.36 -12.98 7.05
N ILE A 107 -2.40 -12.48 5.83
CA ILE A 107 -3.66 -12.15 5.14
C ILE A 107 -4.46 -13.42 4.87
N GLU A 108 -3.81 -14.47 4.36
CA GLU A 108 -4.44 -15.74 4.09
C GLU A 108 -5.03 -16.36 5.36
N GLU A 109 -4.27 -16.35 6.45
CA GLU A 109 -4.72 -16.85 7.73
C GLU A 109 -5.96 -16.10 8.23
N ARG A 110 -5.96 -14.78 8.11
CA ARG A 110 -7.08 -13.94 8.51
C ARG A 110 -8.34 -14.26 7.70
N ILE A 111 -8.20 -14.43 6.41
CA ILE A 111 -9.32 -14.75 5.51
C ILE A 111 -9.86 -16.15 5.83
N GLN A 112 -9.00 -17.15 6.02
CA GLN A 112 -9.40 -18.51 6.35
C GLN A 112 -10.13 -18.56 7.69
N SER A 113 -9.65 -17.85 8.68
CA SER A 113 -10.26 -17.81 10.01
C SER A 113 -11.68 -17.19 9.96
N ARG A 114 -11.94 -16.25 9.06
CA ARG A 114 -13.25 -15.65 8.86
C ARG A 114 -14.24 -16.54 8.11
N SER A 115 -13.72 -17.53 7.38
CA SER A 115 -14.54 -18.48 6.61
C SER A 115 -15.01 -19.68 7.42
N ARG A 116 -14.58 -19.78 8.67
CA ARG A 116 -14.92 -20.90 9.57
C ARG A 116 -16.16 -20.62 10.39
#